data_7fc4d27c8ec69d64f0572835d06e166f
#
_entry.id   7fc4d27c8ec69d64f0572835d06e166f
#
_cell.length_a   1.000
_cell.length_b   1.000
_cell.length_c   1.000
_cell.angle_alpha   90.00
_cell.angle_beta   90.00
_cell.angle_gamma   90.00
#
_symmetry.space_group_name_H-M   'P 1'
#
loop_
_entity.id
_entity.type
_entity.pdbx_description
1 polymer ?
#
loop_
_entity_poly.entity_id
_entity_poly.type
_entity_poly.pdbx_seq_one_letter_code
_entity_poly.pdbx_strand_id
1 'polypeptide(L)'
;MLGFLFEDGYPHKQYKTARNARKSAFHDRLAEAGAYFGVYAGWEYPDWFAPEGVEPKVEYSWGRQNWFEYSAAEHRATRERVAMLDYSVMGKILVQDNHAEKYLNFICANNIAVPNGRCVYTQWLNETCTIEADLTVTRLKEDQFLILTADGTVPAVLAWLRRHIPTEAHVFVTNITSAYSVLNIQGPKSREFLSSVTNADMSNDAFP
;
A
#
# COMPACT_ATOMS: atom_id res chain seq x y z
N MET A 1 0.50 26.74 -12.37
CA MET A 1 -0.42 25.79 -11.72
C MET A 1 -1.79 25.73 -12.39
N LEU A 2 -2.44 26.86 -12.71
CA LEU A 2 -3.75 26.86 -13.40
C LEU A 2 -3.72 26.18 -14.79
N GLY A 3 -2.63 26.29 -15.55
CA GLY A 3 -2.51 25.64 -16.85
C GLY A 3 -2.59 24.12 -16.82
N PHE A 4 -2.21 23.48 -15.71
CA PHE A 4 -2.31 22.02 -15.55
C PHE A 4 -3.75 21.52 -15.33
N LEU A 5 -4.65 22.39 -14.86
CA LEU A 5 -6.05 22.03 -14.64
C LEU A 5 -6.86 21.93 -15.94
N PHE A 6 -6.39 22.58 -16.99
CA PHE A 6 -7.06 22.66 -18.29
C PHE A 6 -6.31 21.92 -19.40
N GLU A 7 -5.28 21.15 -19.04
CA GLU A 7 -4.47 20.43 -20.00
C GLU A 7 -5.13 19.09 -20.38
N ASP A 8 -5.29 18.84 -21.67
CA ASP A 8 -5.76 17.56 -22.19
C ASP A 8 -4.74 16.45 -21.87
N GLY A 9 -5.23 15.29 -21.48
CA GLY A 9 -4.36 14.15 -21.23
C GLY A 9 -4.73 13.32 -20.00
N TYR A 10 -5.68 13.81 -19.19
CA TYR A 10 -6.25 13.00 -18.13
C TYR A 10 -7.03 11.81 -18.74
N PRO A 11 -6.92 10.61 -18.18
CA PRO A 11 -6.17 10.22 -16.97
C PRO A 11 -4.73 9.74 -17.22
N HIS A 12 -4.25 9.74 -18.45
CA HIS A 12 -3.03 9.04 -18.88
C HIS A 12 -1.75 9.87 -18.70
N LYS A 13 -1.88 11.18 -18.71
CA LYS A 13 -0.72 12.07 -18.66
C LYS A 13 -0.12 12.15 -17.26
N GLN A 14 1.17 11.88 -17.16
CA GLN A 14 1.95 12.13 -15.95
C GLN A 14 2.65 13.50 -16.06
N TYR A 15 2.62 14.27 -14.96
CA TYR A 15 3.31 15.56 -14.93
C TYR A 15 4.83 15.38 -14.92
N LYS A 16 5.53 16.26 -15.61
CA LYS A 16 7.00 16.31 -15.62
C LYS A 16 7.56 17.09 -14.44
N THR A 17 6.73 17.87 -13.76
CA THR A 17 7.08 18.66 -12.58
C THR A 17 6.83 17.86 -11.30
N ALA A 18 7.52 18.23 -10.23
CA ALA A 18 7.44 17.56 -8.94
C ALA A 18 7.82 16.07 -8.96
N ARG A 19 8.59 15.65 -9.97
CA ARG A 19 9.15 14.29 -10.04
C ARG A 19 10.20 14.09 -8.93
N ASN A 20 10.33 12.86 -8.47
CA ASN A 20 11.28 12.47 -7.42
C ASN A 20 11.05 13.16 -6.07
N ALA A 21 9.87 13.71 -5.81
CA ALA A 21 9.55 14.38 -4.55
C ALA A 21 9.43 13.38 -3.38
N ARG A 22 8.86 12.21 -3.65
CA ARG A 22 8.73 11.11 -2.67
C ARG A 22 9.10 9.79 -3.35
N LYS A 23 10.09 9.11 -2.80
CA LYS A 23 10.61 7.84 -3.30
C LYS A 23 10.56 6.77 -2.22
N SER A 24 10.29 5.53 -2.59
CA SER A 24 10.51 4.40 -1.69
C SER A 24 12.00 4.12 -1.51
N ALA A 25 12.36 3.34 -0.50
CA ALA A 25 13.75 2.91 -0.32
C ALA A 25 14.24 1.97 -1.45
N PHE A 26 13.32 1.43 -2.24
CA PHE A 26 13.64 0.53 -3.36
C PHE A 26 13.72 1.23 -4.71
N HIS A 27 13.37 2.53 -4.78
CA HIS A 27 13.24 3.29 -6.02
C HIS A 27 14.41 3.11 -6.99
N ASP A 28 15.64 3.27 -6.51
CA ASP A 28 16.81 3.21 -7.39
C ASP A 28 17.04 1.80 -7.94
N ARG A 29 16.80 0.76 -7.14
CA ARG A 29 16.83 -0.64 -7.58
C ARG A 29 15.73 -0.97 -8.59
N LEU A 30 14.55 -0.39 -8.41
CA LEU A 30 13.46 -0.54 -9.37
C LEU A 30 13.77 0.17 -10.69
N ALA A 31 14.41 1.35 -10.63
CA ALA A 31 14.89 2.06 -11.81
C ALA A 31 15.94 1.24 -12.58
N GLU A 32 16.92 0.65 -11.87
CA GLU A 32 17.93 -0.25 -12.44
C GLU A 32 17.30 -1.50 -13.08
N ALA A 33 16.17 -1.97 -12.54
CA ALA A 33 15.39 -3.08 -13.10
C ALA A 33 14.50 -2.69 -14.29
N GLY A 34 14.56 -1.43 -14.76
CA GLY A 34 13.83 -0.94 -15.92
C GLY A 34 12.43 -0.39 -15.61
N ALA A 35 12.15 0.01 -14.37
CA ALA A 35 10.85 0.55 -14.00
C ALA A 35 10.55 1.87 -14.72
N TYR A 36 9.34 1.97 -15.29
CA TYR A 36 8.71 3.24 -15.61
C TYR A 36 7.89 3.70 -14.42
N PHE A 37 8.11 4.94 -13.97
CA PHE A 37 7.44 5.48 -12.80
C PHE A 37 6.30 6.43 -13.16
N GLY A 38 5.12 6.16 -12.60
CA GLY A 38 4.05 7.13 -12.45
C GLY A 38 4.13 7.84 -11.10
N VAL A 39 3.31 8.89 -10.91
CA VAL A 39 3.22 9.63 -9.65
C VAL A 39 1.81 9.49 -9.08
N TYR A 40 1.71 8.91 -7.88
CA TYR A 40 0.46 8.70 -7.15
C TYR A 40 0.60 9.26 -5.74
N ALA A 41 -0.30 10.16 -5.35
CA ALA A 41 -0.25 10.86 -4.05
C ALA A 41 1.14 11.46 -3.74
N GLY A 42 1.86 11.89 -4.79
CA GLY A 42 3.21 12.46 -4.70
C GLY A 42 4.35 11.44 -4.60
N TRP A 43 4.06 10.15 -4.60
CA TRP A 43 5.05 9.08 -4.64
C TRP A 43 5.39 8.68 -6.07
N GLU A 44 6.67 8.41 -6.35
CA GLU A 44 7.11 7.67 -7.54
C GLU A 44 6.74 6.20 -7.34
N TYR A 45 5.91 5.66 -8.24
CA TYR A 45 5.42 4.29 -8.19
C TYR A 45 5.71 3.57 -9.51
N PRO A 46 6.28 2.36 -9.51
CA PRO A 46 6.55 1.62 -10.75
C PRO A 46 5.24 1.14 -11.38
N ASP A 47 4.94 1.61 -12.59
CA ASP A 47 3.75 1.21 -13.35
C ASP A 47 3.99 -0.09 -14.13
N TRP A 48 5.19 -0.24 -14.73
CA TRP A 48 5.61 -1.41 -15.47
C TRP A 48 7.14 -1.45 -15.60
N PHE A 49 7.68 -2.59 -16.01
CA PHE A 49 9.11 -2.79 -16.16
C PHE A 49 9.48 -3.09 -17.62
N ALA A 50 10.36 -2.26 -18.18
CA ALA A 50 10.93 -2.45 -19.49
C ALA A 50 12.06 -3.50 -19.43
N PRO A 51 12.07 -4.51 -20.31
CA PRO A 51 13.20 -5.44 -20.39
C PRO A 51 14.44 -4.75 -20.96
N GLU A 52 15.58 -5.42 -20.85
CA GLU A 52 16.86 -4.93 -21.40
C GLU A 52 16.72 -4.53 -22.88
N GLY A 53 17.24 -3.35 -23.22
CA GLY A 53 17.18 -2.79 -24.57
C GLY A 53 15.88 -2.05 -24.92
N VAL A 54 14.90 -2.02 -24.02
CA VAL A 54 13.65 -1.27 -24.18
C VAL A 54 13.66 -0.04 -23.28
N GLU A 55 13.37 1.13 -23.85
CA GLU A 55 13.27 2.37 -23.08
C GLU A 55 12.00 2.34 -22.20
N PRO A 56 12.09 2.60 -20.87
CA PRO A 56 10.93 2.67 -20.00
C PRO A 56 10.16 3.98 -20.21
N LYS A 57 9.27 3.99 -21.20
CA LYS A 57 8.39 5.12 -21.53
C LYS A 57 7.01 4.62 -21.92
N VAL A 58 5.99 5.46 -21.74
CA VAL A 58 4.64 5.21 -22.23
C VAL A 58 4.46 5.88 -23.57
N GLU A 59 4.06 5.10 -24.56
CA GLU A 59 3.67 5.57 -25.90
C GLU A 59 2.16 5.39 -26.05
N TYR A 60 1.42 6.50 -25.99
CA TYR A 60 -0.03 6.45 -26.06
C TYR A 60 -0.51 6.07 -27.47
N SER A 61 -1.46 5.14 -27.53
CA SER A 61 -2.07 4.72 -28.78
C SER A 61 -3.56 4.39 -28.57
N TRP A 62 -4.32 4.35 -29.68
CA TRP A 62 -5.72 3.88 -29.66
C TRP A 62 -5.85 2.37 -29.55
N GLY A 63 -4.77 1.63 -29.80
CA GLY A 63 -4.69 0.18 -29.65
C GLY A 63 -4.10 -0.24 -28.32
N ARG A 64 -3.47 -1.40 -28.30
CA ARG A 64 -2.71 -1.86 -27.13
C ARG A 64 -1.52 -0.94 -26.89
N GLN A 65 -1.31 -0.62 -25.62
CA GLN A 65 -0.18 0.19 -25.19
C GLN A 65 1.14 -0.57 -25.34
N ASN A 66 2.25 0.15 -25.52
CA ASN A 66 3.58 -0.45 -25.70
C ASN A 66 4.04 -1.33 -24.53
N TRP A 67 3.55 -1.08 -23.32
CA TRP A 67 3.85 -1.84 -22.11
C TRP A 67 2.98 -3.09 -21.91
N PHE A 68 1.93 -3.29 -22.72
CA PHE A 68 0.90 -4.31 -22.46
C PHE A 68 1.46 -5.72 -22.33
N GLU A 69 2.34 -6.15 -23.21
CA GLU A 69 2.88 -7.53 -23.19
C GLU A 69 3.79 -7.75 -21.97
N TYR A 70 4.50 -6.74 -21.51
CA TYR A 70 5.35 -6.80 -20.33
C TYR A 70 4.50 -6.93 -19.06
N SER A 71 3.49 -6.06 -18.91
CA SER A 71 2.53 -6.13 -17.82
C SER A 71 1.74 -7.45 -17.83
N ALA A 72 1.36 -7.96 -19.00
CA ALA A 72 0.74 -9.28 -19.13
C ALA A 72 1.65 -10.43 -18.67
N ALA A 73 2.96 -10.31 -18.89
CA ALA A 73 3.94 -11.30 -18.39
C ALA A 73 4.04 -11.27 -16.85
N GLU A 74 4.03 -10.08 -16.25
CA GLU A 74 3.99 -9.88 -14.78
C GLU A 74 2.72 -10.47 -14.17
N HIS A 75 1.55 -10.26 -14.80
CA HIS A 75 0.29 -10.86 -14.38
C HIS A 75 0.35 -12.40 -14.42
N ARG A 76 0.90 -12.98 -15.49
CA ARG A 76 1.09 -14.45 -15.56
C ARG A 76 2.04 -14.93 -14.47
N ALA A 77 3.15 -14.22 -14.24
CA ALA A 77 4.10 -14.57 -13.17
C ALA A 77 3.43 -14.58 -11.79
N THR A 78 2.60 -13.58 -11.50
CA THR A 78 1.87 -13.50 -10.24
C THR A 78 0.85 -14.63 -10.08
N ARG A 79 0.25 -15.12 -11.17
CA ARG A 79 -0.75 -16.22 -11.13
C ARG A 79 -0.13 -17.62 -11.12
N GLU A 80 1.06 -17.79 -11.68
CA GLU A 80 1.68 -19.10 -11.92
C GLU A 80 2.95 -19.33 -11.11
N ARG A 81 3.60 -18.26 -10.66
CA ARG A 81 4.92 -18.32 -9.98
C ARG A 81 4.92 -17.48 -8.70
N VAL A 82 5.72 -16.45 -8.67
CA VAL A 82 5.83 -15.45 -7.61
C VAL A 82 6.19 -14.10 -8.21
N ALA A 83 5.61 -13.04 -7.66
CA ALA A 83 5.98 -11.67 -7.96
C ALA A 83 6.22 -10.90 -6.66
N MET A 84 7.09 -9.90 -6.72
CA MET A 84 7.39 -8.98 -5.62
C MET A 84 7.02 -7.57 -6.07
N LEU A 85 6.22 -6.89 -5.24
CA LEU A 85 5.74 -5.54 -5.52
C LEU A 85 6.16 -4.61 -4.39
N ASP A 86 6.62 -3.41 -4.74
CA ASP A 86 6.90 -2.36 -3.76
C ASP A 86 5.60 -1.65 -3.36
N TYR A 87 5.12 -1.94 -2.15
CA TYR A 87 3.95 -1.33 -1.54
C TYR A 87 4.32 -0.27 -0.48
N SER A 88 5.55 0.22 -0.49
CA SER A 88 6.04 1.21 0.48
C SER A 88 5.26 2.52 0.47
N VAL A 89 4.53 2.81 -0.59
CA VAL A 89 3.66 3.99 -0.72
C VAL A 89 2.40 3.89 0.14
N MET A 90 1.94 2.68 0.46
CA MET A 90 0.75 2.49 1.29
C MET A 90 0.88 3.19 2.64
N GLY A 91 -0.22 3.79 3.09
CA GLY A 91 -0.29 4.46 4.39
C GLY A 91 -0.11 3.49 5.54
N LYS A 92 0.78 3.83 6.46
CA LYS A 92 1.03 3.09 7.71
C LYS A 92 0.77 4.00 8.88
N ILE A 93 -0.21 3.65 9.70
CA ILE A 93 -0.61 4.44 10.86
C ILE A 93 -0.50 3.54 12.08
N LEU A 94 0.30 3.98 13.05
CA LEU A 94 0.42 3.32 14.34
C LEU A 94 -0.58 3.93 15.30
N VAL A 95 -1.41 3.08 15.91
CA VAL A 95 -2.35 3.45 16.97
C VAL A 95 -1.97 2.67 18.21
N GLN A 96 -1.71 3.37 19.31
CA GLN A 96 -1.16 2.73 20.50
C GLN A 96 -1.66 3.37 21.79
N ASP A 97 -1.44 2.66 22.89
CA ASP A 97 -1.79 2.94 24.28
C ASP A 97 -3.09 2.25 24.74
N ASN A 98 -3.36 2.33 26.03
CA ASN A 98 -4.33 1.54 26.80
C ASN A 98 -5.76 1.53 26.25
N HIS A 99 -6.17 2.57 25.56
CA HIS A 99 -7.52 2.67 25.01
C HIS A 99 -7.58 2.37 23.50
N ALA A 100 -6.44 2.03 22.85
CA ALA A 100 -6.38 1.82 21.42
C ALA A 100 -7.34 0.73 20.92
N GLU A 101 -7.35 -0.45 21.57
CA GLU A 101 -8.26 -1.54 21.22
C GLU A 101 -9.72 -1.11 21.28
N LYS A 102 -10.12 -0.47 22.37
CA LYS A 102 -11.52 -0.04 22.59
C LYS A 102 -12.02 0.86 21.47
N TYR A 103 -11.25 1.91 21.13
CA TYR A 103 -11.68 2.88 20.12
C TYR A 103 -11.54 2.37 18.70
N LEU A 104 -10.50 1.59 18.40
CA LEU A 104 -10.39 0.95 17.09
C LEU A 104 -11.52 -0.06 16.86
N ASN A 105 -11.83 -0.87 17.86
CA ASN A 105 -12.91 -1.86 17.75
C ASN A 105 -14.30 -1.20 17.65
N PHE A 106 -14.46 0.03 18.18
CA PHE A 106 -15.67 0.81 18.03
C PHE A 106 -15.87 1.31 16.59
N ILE A 107 -14.80 1.75 15.90
CA ILE A 107 -14.89 2.31 14.55
C ILE A 107 -14.76 1.25 13.44
N CYS A 108 -14.21 0.08 13.74
CA CYS A 108 -14.07 -1.02 12.80
C CYS A 108 -15.38 -1.82 12.69
N ALA A 109 -15.82 -2.13 11.48
CA ALA A 109 -16.98 -3.00 11.26
C ALA A 109 -16.69 -4.46 11.64
N ASN A 110 -15.41 -4.86 11.61
CA ASN A 110 -14.99 -6.20 12.04
C ASN A 110 -14.31 -6.13 13.41
N ASN A 111 -14.34 -7.24 14.15
CA ASN A 111 -13.69 -7.34 15.46
C ASN A 111 -12.17 -7.36 15.31
N ILE A 112 -11.48 -6.38 15.91
CA ILE A 112 -10.01 -6.28 15.94
C ILE A 112 -9.41 -6.72 17.28
N ALA A 113 -10.23 -7.10 18.25
CA ALA A 113 -9.80 -7.69 19.52
C ALA A 113 -9.39 -9.17 19.29
N VAL A 114 -8.28 -9.35 18.60
CA VAL A 114 -7.72 -10.63 18.16
C VAL A 114 -6.35 -10.87 18.81
N PRO A 115 -5.80 -12.08 18.80
CA PRO A 115 -4.45 -12.34 19.32
C PRO A 115 -3.37 -11.48 18.63
N ASN A 116 -2.27 -11.22 19.34
CA ASN A 116 -1.10 -10.52 18.79
C ASN A 116 -0.59 -11.22 17.52
N GLY A 117 -0.15 -10.43 16.55
CA GLY A 117 0.30 -10.89 15.23
C GLY A 117 -0.83 -11.11 14.21
N ARG A 118 -2.10 -11.04 14.59
CA ARG A 118 -3.23 -11.22 13.66
C ARG A 118 -3.53 -9.94 12.93
N CYS A 119 -3.76 -10.08 11.62
CA CYS A 119 -4.21 -9.03 10.72
C CYS A 119 -5.71 -9.22 10.44
N VAL A 120 -6.47 -8.15 10.55
CA VAL A 120 -7.91 -8.12 10.30
C VAL A 120 -8.20 -7.14 9.18
N TYR A 121 -8.84 -7.61 8.12
CA TYR A 121 -9.41 -6.75 7.09
C TYR A 121 -10.75 -6.19 7.57
N THR A 122 -10.97 -4.89 7.46
CA THR A 122 -12.16 -4.22 7.98
C THR A 122 -12.49 -2.95 7.20
N GLN A 123 -13.74 -2.55 7.26
CA GLN A 123 -14.23 -1.26 6.79
C GLN A 123 -14.55 -0.36 7.99
N TRP A 124 -14.43 0.94 7.80
CA TRP A 124 -15.03 1.94 8.65
C TRP A 124 -16.26 2.49 7.96
N LEU A 125 -17.35 2.59 8.71
CA LEU A 125 -18.63 3.00 8.19
C LEU A 125 -19.08 4.30 8.87
N ASN A 126 -19.74 5.16 8.11
CA ASN A 126 -20.39 6.33 8.65
C ASN A 126 -21.81 5.98 9.17
N GLU A 127 -22.50 6.98 9.70
CA GLU A 127 -23.83 6.85 10.30
C GLU A 127 -24.91 6.39 9.31
N THR A 128 -24.69 6.56 8.01
CA THR A 128 -25.56 6.08 6.93
C THR A 128 -25.14 4.72 6.37
N CYS A 129 -24.22 4.03 7.05
CA CYS A 129 -23.65 2.73 6.65
C CYS A 129 -22.91 2.72 5.32
N THR A 130 -22.40 3.87 4.88
CA THR A 130 -21.50 3.93 3.72
C THR A 130 -20.03 3.84 4.15
N ILE A 131 -19.18 3.33 3.26
CA ILE A 131 -17.76 3.06 3.54
C ILE A 131 -16.98 4.39 3.56
N GLU A 132 -16.33 4.67 4.68
CA GLU A 132 -15.39 5.78 4.86
C GLU A 132 -13.95 5.36 4.66
N ALA A 133 -13.62 4.13 5.03
CA ALA A 133 -12.30 3.54 4.82
C ALA A 133 -12.39 2.03 4.63
N ASP A 134 -11.50 1.52 3.80
CA ASP A 134 -11.24 0.11 3.55
C ASP A 134 -9.76 -0.14 3.85
N LEU A 135 -9.48 -0.96 4.86
CA LEU A 135 -8.14 -1.06 5.41
C LEU A 135 -7.90 -2.37 6.17
N THR A 136 -6.66 -2.61 6.54
CA THR A 136 -6.30 -3.70 7.45
C THR A 136 -5.78 -3.15 8.77
N VAL A 137 -6.11 -3.85 9.86
CA VAL A 137 -5.62 -3.58 11.21
C VAL A 137 -4.86 -4.81 11.69
N THR A 138 -3.57 -4.66 11.95
CA THR A 138 -2.74 -5.71 12.53
C THR A 138 -2.50 -5.41 14.01
N ARG A 139 -2.85 -6.34 14.89
CA ARG A 139 -2.49 -6.23 16.30
C ARG A 139 -1.02 -6.62 16.48
N LEU A 140 -0.16 -5.64 16.75
CA LEU A 140 1.27 -5.87 16.94
C LEU A 140 1.56 -6.37 18.38
N LYS A 141 0.89 -5.74 19.36
CA LYS A 141 0.98 -6.04 20.79
C LYS A 141 -0.38 -5.80 21.45
N GLU A 142 -0.44 -6.00 22.75
CA GLU A 142 -1.67 -5.81 23.53
C GLU A 142 -2.30 -4.44 23.33
N ASP A 143 -1.48 -3.40 23.24
CA ASP A 143 -1.83 -1.99 23.16
C ASP A 143 -1.33 -1.29 21.87
N GLN A 144 -0.91 -2.06 20.86
CA GLN A 144 -0.34 -1.50 19.63
C GLN A 144 -0.97 -2.12 18.38
N PHE A 145 -1.46 -1.26 17.50
CA PHE A 145 -2.12 -1.64 16.25
C PHE A 145 -1.51 -0.90 15.07
N LEU A 146 -1.23 -1.62 14.01
CA LEU A 146 -0.78 -1.08 12.73
C LEU A 146 -1.94 -1.09 11.74
N ILE A 147 -2.30 0.08 11.24
CA ILE A 147 -3.27 0.24 10.16
C ILE A 147 -2.52 0.40 8.85
N LEU A 148 -2.89 -0.42 7.85
CA LEU A 148 -2.48 -0.24 6.46
C LEU A 148 -3.67 0.23 5.64
N THR A 149 -3.49 1.32 4.90
CA THR A 149 -4.51 1.93 4.05
C THR A 149 -3.91 2.41 2.72
N ALA A 150 -4.75 2.74 1.75
CA ALA A 150 -4.27 3.28 0.47
C ALA A 150 -3.52 4.60 0.69
N ASP A 151 -2.54 4.86 -0.15
CA ASP A 151 -1.64 6.03 -0.10
C ASP A 151 -2.38 7.37 -0.11
N GLY A 152 -3.35 7.52 -1.03
CA GLY A 152 -4.16 8.73 -1.16
C GLY A 152 -5.15 8.97 -0.01
N THR A 153 -5.47 7.95 0.78
CA THR A 153 -6.49 8.03 1.84
C THR A 153 -5.93 8.40 3.21
N VAL A 154 -4.62 8.43 3.40
CA VAL A 154 -3.97 8.69 4.69
C VAL A 154 -4.50 9.94 5.41
N PRO A 155 -4.66 11.10 4.76
CA PRO A 155 -5.20 12.28 5.43
C PRO A 155 -6.64 12.07 5.93
N ALA A 156 -7.49 11.41 5.14
CA ALA A 156 -8.88 11.12 5.51
C ALA A 156 -8.94 10.13 6.68
N VAL A 157 -8.14 9.06 6.65
CA VAL A 157 -8.05 8.08 7.74
C VAL A 157 -7.58 8.73 9.05
N LEU A 158 -6.57 9.59 8.99
CA LEU A 158 -6.11 10.34 10.17
C LEU A 158 -7.17 11.29 10.71
N ALA A 159 -7.91 11.97 9.83
CA ALA A 159 -9.00 12.85 10.23
C ALA A 159 -10.15 12.07 10.87
N TRP A 160 -10.47 10.88 10.33
CA TRP A 160 -11.48 9.99 10.88
C TRP A 160 -11.12 9.51 12.29
N LEU A 161 -9.89 9.03 12.48
CA LEU A 161 -9.38 8.65 13.81
C LEU A 161 -9.50 9.79 14.81
N ARG A 162 -9.04 10.99 14.46
CA ARG A 162 -9.11 12.17 15.34
C ARG A 162 -10.54 12.56 15.70
N ARG A 163 -11.50 12.33 14.81
CA ARG A 163 -12.91 12.63 15.06
C ARG A 163 -13.54 11.67 16.06
N HIS A 164 -13.15 10.38 16.03
CA HIS A 164 -13.79 9.32 16.79
C HIS A 164 -13.05 8.92 18.06
N ILE A 165 -11.81 9.38 18.24
CA ILE A 165 -11.03 9.15 19.44
C ILE A 165 -11.17 10.42 20.31
N PRO A 166 -11.84 10.37 21.48
CA PRO A 166 -11.94 11.51 22.38
C PRO A 166 -10.57 12.03 22.83
N THR A 167 -10.45 13.32 23.02
CA THR A 167 -9.19 13.99 23.39
C THR A 167 -8.65 13.50 24.74
N GLU A 168 -9.52 13.11 25.65
CA GLU A 168 -9.20 12.57 26.98
C GLU A 168 -8.82 11.08 26.95
N ALA A 169 -8.96 10.42 25.80
CA ALA A 169 -8.56 9.03 25.66
C ALA A 169 -7.04 8.92 25.58
N HIS A 170 -6.47 7.95 26.31
CA HIS A 170 -5.07 7.59 26.17
C HIS A 170 -4.89 6.76 24.89
N VAL A 171 -4.79 7.45 23.74
CA VAL A 171 -4.55 6.86 22.42
C VAL A 171 -3.67 7.80 21.61
N PHE A 172 -2.55 7.28 21.15
CA PHE A 172 -1.64 8.01 20.25
C PHE A 172 -1.79 7.48 18.83
N VAL A 173 -1.98 8.39 17.88
CA VAL A 173 -2.10 8.10 16.45
C VAL A 173 -0.94 8.74 15.72
N THR A 174 -0.06 7.92 15.16
CA THR A 174 1.16 8.38 14.49
C THR A 174 1.20 7.89 13.05
N ASN A 175 1.36 8.83 12.11
CA ASN A 175 1.65 8.46 10.72
C ASN A 175 3.11 8.01 10.60
N ILE A 176 3.32 6.72 10.35
CA ILE A 176 4.63 6.09 10.21
C ILE A 176 4.88 5.61 8.77
N THR A 177 4.18 6.17 7.79
CA THR A 177 4.27 5.75 6.38
C THR A 177 5.70 5.69 5.87
N SER A 178 6.52 6.67 6.20
CA SER A 178 7.91 6.74 5.76
C SER A 178 8.91 6.00 6.67
N ALA A 179 8.46 5.43 7.80
CA ALA A 179 9.33 4.70 8.72
C ALA A 179 9.60 3.25 8.28
N TYR A 180 8.74 2.69 7.45
CA TYR A 180 8.84 1.30 6.98
C TYR A 180 8.59 1.21 5.48
N SER A 181 9.42 0.41 4.81
CA SER A 181 9.16 -0.08 3.46
C SER A 181 8.29 -1.34 3.52
N VAL A 182 7.51 -1.58 2.48
CA VAL A 182 6.64 -2.75 2.37
C VAL A 182 6.90 -3.46 1.05
N LEU A 183 7.28 -4.72 1.12
CA LEU A 183 7.34 -5.63 -0.02
C LEU A 183 6.16 -6.58 0.05
N ASN A 184 5.37 -6.59 -1.00
CA ASN A 184 4.26 -7.52 -1.15
C ASN A 184 4.71 -8.68 -2.05
N ILE A 185 4.67 -9.91 -1.51
CA ILE A 185 5.07 -11.14 -2.21
C ILE A 185 3.79 -11.89 -2.57
N GLN A 186 3.54 -12.06 -3.86
CA GLN A 186 2.30 -12.63 -4.39
C GLN A 186 2.57 -13.81 -5.32
N GLY A 187 1.66 -14.77 -5.31
CA GLY A 187 1.67 -15.92 -6.21
C GLY A 187 1.74 -17.27 -5.51
N PRO A 188 1.45 -18.37 -6.23
CA PRO A 188 1.37 -19.72 -5.63
C PRO A 188 2.70 -20.23 -5.07
N LYS A 189 3.84 -19.68 -5.51
CA LYS A 189 5.19 -20.04 -5.03
C LYS A 189 5.73 -19.06 -3.98
N SER A 190 4.91 -18.16 -3.44
CA SER A 190 5.36 -17.15 -2.45
C SER A 190 5.95 -17.79 -1.20
N ARG A 191 5.32 -18.83 -0.68
CA ARG A 191 5.77 -19.55 0.51
C ARG A 191 7.11 -20.25 0.28
N GLU A 192 7.27 -20.93 -0.86
CA GLU A 192 8.52 -21.57 -1.24
C GLU A 192 9.66 -20.55 -1.35
N PHE A 193 9.39 -19.41 -2.01
CA PHE A 193 10.34 -18.32 -2.12
C PHE A 193 10.72 -17.76 -0.75
N LEU A 194 9.75 -17.42 0.10
CA LEU A 194 10.02 -16.90 1.44
C LEU A 194 10.83 -17.87 2.28
N SER A 195 10.53 -19.17 2.22
CA SER A 195 11.28 -20.20 2.94
C SER A 195 12.76 -20.27 2.51
N SER A 196 13.10 -19.82 1.30
CA SER A 196 14.50 -19.78 0.83
C SER A 196 15.30 -18.59 1.36
N VAL A 197 14.64 -17.55 1.87
CA VAL A 197 15.28 -16.30 2.32
C VAL A 197 15.10 -16.02 3.82
N THR A 198 14.41 -16.89 4.55
CA THR A 198 14.20 -16.77 5.99
C THR A 198 14.37 -18.11 6.69
N ASN A 199 14.78 -18.07 7.97
CA ASN A 199 14.80 -19.23 8.85
C ASN A 199 13.48 -19.39 9.64
N ALA A 200 12.51 -18.52 9.44
CA ALA A 200 11.20 -18.64 10.08
C ALA A 200 10.45 -19.86 9.52
N ASP A 201 9.68 -20.51 10.37
CA ASP A 201 8.80 -21.59 9.94
C ASP A 201 7.66 -21.02 9.12
N MET A 202 7.65 -21.32 7.82
CA MET A 202 6.63 -20.89 6.84
C MET A 202 5.57 -21.97 6.60
N SER A 203 5.47 -22.99 7.46
CA SER A 203 4.41 -24.02 7.38
C SER A 203 3.02 -23.40 7.57
N ASN A 204 1.98 -24.15 7.17
CA ASN A 204 0.60 -23.71 7.40
C ASN A 204 0.23 -23.60 8.88
N ASP A 205 0.91 -24.33 9.76
CA ASP A 205 0.65 -24.32 11.21
C ASP A 205 1.23 -23.06 11.86
N ALA A 206 2.44 -22.64 11.44
CA ALA A 206 3.11 -21.47 11.99
C ALA A 206 2.71 -20.16 11.26
N PHE A 207 2.41 -20.26 9.97
CA PHE A 207 2.05 -19.13 9.10
C PHE A 207 0.87 -19.50 8.20
N PRO A 208 -0.36 -19.51 8.76
CA PRO A 208 -1.58 -19.93 8.08
C PRO A 208 -2.03 -19.01 6.94
#